data_5959b9128736215535af472475893740
#
_entry.id   5959b9128736215535af472475893740
#
_cell.length_a   1.000
_cell.length_b   1.000
_cell.length_c   1.000
_cell.angle_alpha   90.00
_cell.angle_beta   90.00
_cell.angle_gamma   90.00
#
_symmetry.space_group_name_H-M   'P 1'
#
loop_
_entity.id
_entity.type
_entity.pdbx_description
1 polymer ?
#
loop_
_entity_poly.entity_id
_entity_poly.type
_entity_poly.pdbx_seq_one_letter_code
_entity_poly.pdbx_strand_id
1 'polypeptide(L)'
;VCVRVDMRGSGDSEGIQLDEYLPIEQQDGLEIIDWLSKQSWSNGNVGMFGLSWGGITSLQLATHQPPALKAIVPVGASVDRYYDDGAYFVGGLAGETIGWGGVMFALNGRPPDPVIYGNEWRDAWMKRLEEPPLFMKTWLEHQQRDDYWLQGSVCTDYSRIKIPVYAVSGWTDCWPNTVMRLMKNLTSTRKGLIGPWSHLYPNRAMPGPGVNFLDE
;
A
#
# COMPACT_ATOMS: atom_id res chain seq x y z
N VAL A 1 1.28 20.71 1.92
CA VAL A 1 0.43 20.09 2.95
C VAL A 1 0.63 18.58 2.91
N CYS A 2 0.77 17.94 4.07
CA CYS A 2 0.78 16.48 4.20
C CYS A 2 -0.61 16.02 4.64
N VAL A 3 -1.16 15.03 3.95
CA VAL A 3 -2.48 14.45 4.24
C VAL A 3 -2.30 12.97 4.52
N ARG A 4 -2.94 12.48 5.57
CA ARG A 4 -3.07 11.06 5.89
C ARG A 4 -4.55 10.71 5.85
N VAL A 5 -4.85 9.58 5.25
CA VAL A 5 -6.24 9.10 5.11
C VAL A 5 -6.31 7.69 5.64
N ASP A 6 -7.29 7.42 6.47
CA ASP A 6 -7.61 6.05 6.88
C ASP A 6 -8.32 5.34 5.73
N MET A 7 -7.91 4.12 5.45
CA MET A 7 -8.56 3.32 4.42
C MET A 7 -9.98 2.92 4.85
N ARG A 8 -10.82 2.62 3.88
CA ARG A 8 -12.17 2.08 4.08
C ARG A 8 -12.19 0.98 5.14
N GLY A 9 -13.04 1.12 6.14
CA GLY A 9 -13.19 0.17 7.25
C GLY A 9 -12.06 0.18 8.29
N SER A 10 -11.17 1.15 8.24
CA SER A 10 -10.04 1.32 9.16
C SER A 10 -10.05 2.72 9.78
N GLY A 11 -9.48 2.86 10.99
CA GLY A 11 -9.44 4.14 11.69
C GLY A 11 -10.81 4.76 11.83
N ASP A 12 -10.95 6.01 11.37
CA ASP A 12 -12.23 6.75 11.40
C ASP A 12 -12.95 6.77 10.04
N SER A 13 -12.49 5.99 9.06
CA SER A 13 -13.19 5.85 7.78
C SER A 13 -14.31 4.83 7.86
N GLU A 14 -15.41 5.13 7.20
CA GLU A 14 -16.58 4.26 7.12
C GLU A 14 -16.31 2.97 6.33
N GLY A 15 -17.25 2.02 6.43
CA GLY A 15 -17.25 0.78 5.67
C GLY A 15 -16.52 -0.37 6.36
N ILE A 16 -16.30 -1.44 5.61
CA ILE A 16 -15.64 -2.67 6.05
C ILE A 16 -14.52 -3.00 5.06
N GLN A 17 -13.38 -3.40 5.57
CA GLN A 17 -12.29 -3.92 4.75
C GLN A 17 -12.58 -5.39 4.45
N LEU A 18 -12.69 -5.72 3.17
CA LEU A 18 -13.06 -7.06 2.71
C LEU A 18 -11.87 -7.91 2.29
N ASP A 19 -10.77 -7.28 1.89
CA ASP A 19 -9.50 -7.91 1.50
C ASP A 19 -8.45 -6.82 1.27
N GLU A 20 -7.25 -7.21 0.81
CA GLU A 20 -6.16 -6.31 0.42
C GLU A 20 -6.28 -5.88 -1.04
N TYR A 21 -5.94 -4.62 -1.29
CA TYR A 21 -5.69 -4.06 -2.64
C TYR A 21 -6.87 -4.22 -3.61
N LEU A 22 -8.08 -4.28 -3.08
CA LEU A 22 -9.29 -4.43 -3.89
C LEU A 22 -9.47 -3.26 -4.87
N PRO A 23 -10.21 -3.47 -5.98
CA PRO A 23 -10.56 -2.38 -6.89
C PRO A 23 -11.26 -1.21 -6.20
N ILE A 24 -12.06 -1.47 -5.17
CA ILE A 24 -12.74 -0.42 -4.40
C ILE A 24 -11.75 0.46 -3.62
N GLU A 25 -10.68 -0.14 -3.06
CA GLU A 25 -9.61 0.62 -2.39
C GLU A 25 -8.89 1.55 -3.39
N GLN A 26 -8.63 1.05 -4.59
CA GLN A 26 -8.04 1.86 -5.65
C GLN A 26 -8.98 2.98 -6.08
N GLN A 27 -10.28 2.72 -6.19
CA GLN A 27 -11.27 3.74 -6.50
C GLN A 27 -11.31 4.84 -5.44
N ASP A 28 -11.35 4.47 -4.16
CA ASP A 28 -11.27 5.42 -3.04
C ASP A 28 -10.01 6.29 -3.15
N GLY A 29 -8.87 5.68 -3.43
CA GLY A 29 -7.60 6.40 -3.63
C GLY A 29 -7.62 7.40 -4.78
N LEU A 30 -8.26 7.05 -5.90
CA LEU A 30 -8.42 7.94 -7.04
C LEU A 30 -9.35 9.13 -6.71
N GLU A 31 -10.43 8.89 -5.98
CA GLU A 31 -11.34 9.94 -5.52
C GLU A 31 -10.64 10.90 -4.55
N ILE A 32 -9.82 10.37 -3.63
CA ILE A 32 -9.03 11.18 -2.70
C ILE A 32 -8.03 12.06 -3.47
N ILE A 33 -7.33 11.52 -4.47
CA ILE A 33 -6.38 12.30 -5.29
C ILE A 33 -7.11 13.43 -6.02
N ASP A 34 -8.26 13.14 -6.61
CA ASP A 34 -9.09 14.13 -7.30
C ASP A 34 -9.58 15.20 -6.33
N TRP A 35 -10.11 14.81 -5.17
CA TRP A 35 -10.55 15.73 -4.12
C TRP A 35 -9.44 16.63 -3.62
N LEU A 36 -8.26 16.06 -3.31
CA LEU A 36 -7.08 16.81 -2.86
C LEU A 36 -6.65 17.88 -3.87
N SER A 37 -6.72 17.56 -5.15
CA SER A 37 -6.33 18.47 -6.23
C SER A 37 -7.19 19.73 -6.31
N LYS A 38 -8.42 19.66 -5.81
CA LYS A 38 -9.44 20.71 -5.89
C LYS A 38 -9.52 21.58 -4.62
N GLN A 39 -8.77 21.25 -3.59
CA GLN A 39 -8.83 22.02 -2.34
C GLN A 39 -8.22 23.41 -2.50
N SER A 40 -8.76 24.40 -1.81
CA SER A 40 -8.31 25.80 -1.89
C SER A 40 -6.85 26.02 -1.48
N TRP A 41 -6.28 25.11 -0.71
CA TRP A 41 -4.89 25.10 -0.27
C TRP A 41 -3.98 24.24 -1.17
N SER A 42 -4.52 23.60 -2.19
CA SER A 42 -3.79 22.78 -3.15
C SER A 42 -3.42 23.57 -4.40
N ASN A 43 -2.30 23.26 -4.99
CA ASN A 43 -1.92 23.79 -6.32
C ASN A 43 -2.32 22.85 -7.46
N GLY A 44 -3.17 21.85 -7.17
CA GLY A 44 -3.63 20.85 -8.14
C GLY A 44 -2.67 19.67 -8.37
N ASN A 45 -1.48 19.68 -7.76
CA ASN A 45 -0.52 18.59 -7.90
C ASN A 45 -0.48 17.76 -6.61
N VAL A 46 -0.60 16.45 -6.76
CA VAL A 46 -0.55 15.47 -5.68
C VAL A 46 0.68 14.59 -5.86
N GLY A 47 1.41 14.35 -4.79
CA GLY A 47 2.42 13.30 -4.71
C GLY A 47 2.00 12.26 -3.68
N MET A 48 2.40 11.02 -3.88
CA MET A 48 2.17 9.97 -2.88
C MET A 48 3.49 9.40 -2.41
N PHE A 49 3.54 9.13 -1.12
CA PHE A 49 4.66 8.45 -0.53
C PHE A 49 4.14 7.53 0.59
N GLY A 50 4.69 6.32 0.67
CA GLY A 50 4.24 5.39 1.71
C GLY A 50 5.14 4.18 1.83
N LEU A 51 5.15 3.61 3.04
CA LEU A 51 5.82 2.35 3.35
C LEU A 51 4.83 1.19 3.20
N SER A 52 5.30 0.05 2.70
CA SER A 52 4.52 -1.19 2.69
C SER A 52 3.23 -1.04 1.87
N TRP A 53 2.07 -1.26 2.48
CA TRP A 53 0.76 -1.05 1.86
C TRP A 53 0.65 0.33 1.18
N GLY A 54 1.07 1.40 1.87
CA GLY A 54 1.06 2.75 1.28
C GLY A 54 1.96 2.88 0.06
N GLY A 55 3.07 2.16 0.01
CA GLY A 55 3.95 2.08 -1.16
C GLY A 55 3.30 1.29 -2.30
N ILE A 56 2.68 0.14 -2.00
CA ILE A 56 1.95 -0.68 -2.97
C ILE A 56 0.78 0.11 -3.56
N THR A 57 -0.05 0.72 -2.72
CA THR A 57 -1.17 1.56 -3.17
C THR A 57 -0.70 2.70 -4.07
N SER A 58 0.43 3.36 -3.75
CA SER A 58 0.96 4.42 -4.60
C SER A 58 1.32 3.93 -6.01
N LEU A 59 1.90 2.73 -6.12
CA LEU A 59 2.20 2.07 -7.39
C LEU A 59 0.93 1.71 -8.15
N GLN A 60 -0.06 1.12 -7.46
CA GLN A 60 -1.35 0.75 -8.05
C GLN A 60 -2.07 1.98 -8.59
N LEU A 61 -2.21 3.05 -7.81
CA LEU A 61 -2.88 4.28 -8.25
C LEU A 61 -2.15 4.95 -9.41
N ALA A 62 -0.83 4.89 -9.46
CA ALA A 62 -0.05 5.39 -10.58
C ALA A 62 -0.35 4.67 -11.91
N THR A 63 -0.76 3.39 -11.87
CA THR A 63 -1.18 2.67 -13.08
C THR A 63 -2.49 3.18 -13.68
N HIS A 64 -3.34 3.83 -12.89
CA HIS A 64 -4.58 4.47 -13.35
C HIS A 64 -4.35 5.84 -13.96
N GLN A 65 -3.15 6.41 -13.84
CA GLN A 65 -2.73 7.69 -14.40
C GLN A 65 -3.67 8.86 -14.03
N PRO A 66 -4.07 9.03 -12.73
CA PRO A 66 -4.92 10.15 -12.36
C PRO A 66 -4.19 11.48 -12.66
N PRO A 67 -4.84 12.44 -13.32
CA PRO A 67 -4.16 13.64 -13.84
C PRO A 67 -3.43 14.47 -12.77
N ALA A 68 -3.94 14.46 -11.54
CA ALA A 68 -3.36 15.22 -10.44
C ALA A 68 -2.13 14.56 -9.82
N LEU A 69 -1.96 13.24 -9.95
CA LEU A 69 -0.80 12.52 -9.39
C LEU A 69 0.44 12.77 -10.23
N LYS A 70 1.47 13.38 -9.65
CA LYS A 70 2.67 13.84 -10.37
C LYS A 70 3.93 13.04 -10.10
N ALA A 71 4.04 12.42 -8.92
CA ALA A 71 5.18 11.59 -8.53
C ALA A 71 4.80 10.66 -7.39
N ILE A 72 5.53 9.55 -7.26
CA ILE A 72 5.36 8.61 -6.14
C ILE A 72 6.70 8.19 -5.56
N VAL A 73 6.69 7.91 -4.25
CA VAL A 73 7.83 7.35 -3.52
C VAL A 73 7.38 6.07 -2.80
N PRO A 74 7.33 4.93 -3.48
CA PRO A 74 7.06 3.63 -2.84
C PRO A 74 8.27 3.19 -2.01
N VAL A 75 8.06 2.93 -0.73
CA VAL A 75 9.07 2.47 0.21
C VAL A 75 8.72 1.06 0.67
N GLY A 76 9.66 0.11 0.61
CA GLY A 76 9.42 -1.27 1.04
C GLY A 76 8.08 -1.81 0.50
N ALA A 77 7.94 -1.81 -0.83
CA ALA A 77 6.68 -2.17 -1.50
C ALA A 77 6.86 -3.34 -2.45
N SER A 78 5.82 -4.14 -2.64
CA SER A 78 5.77 -5.18 -3.66
C SER A 78 5.18 -4.66 -4.98
N VAL A 79 5.53 -5.31 -6.07
CA VAL A 79 4.92 -5.14 -7.41
C VAL A 79 4.20 -6.40 -7.89
N ASP A 80 4.31 -7.50 -7.16
CA ASP A 80 3.75 -8.80 -7.52
C ASP A 80 3.12 -9.46 -6.29
N ARG A 81 1.81 -9.44 -6.22
CA ARG A 81 1.05 -10.01 -5.11
C ARG A 81 1.23 -11.51 -4.96
N TYR A 82 1.53 -12.21 -6.03
CA TYR A 82 1.71 -13.65 -6.00
C TYR A 82 3.10 -14.06 -5.52
N TYR A 83 4.16 -13.54 -6.15
CA TYR A 83 5.52 -14.02 -5.87
C TYR A 83 6.20 -13.33 -4.69
N ASP A 84 5.75 -12.14 -4.31
CA ASP A 84 6.44 -11.37 -3.28
C ASP A 84 5.60 -11.10 -2.04
N ASP A 85 4.26 -11.24 -2.10
CA ASP A 85 3.38 -10.74 -1.06
C ASP A 85 2.48 -11.84 -0.47
N GLY A 86 1.30 -12.07 -1.02
CA GLY A 86 0.30 -12.93 -0.40
C GLY A 86 0.58 -14.42 -0.51
N ALA A 87 0.79 -14.95 -1.73
CA ALA A 87 0.96 -16.40 -1.92
C ALA A 87 2.38 -16.87 -1.60
N TYR A 88 3.41 -16.11 -2.03
CA TYR A 88 4.82 -16.42 -1.77
C TYR A 88 5.50 -15.23 -1.09
N PHE A 89 5.47 -15.19 0.23
CA PHE A 89 6.19 -14.18 0.98
C PHE A 89 7.65 -14.60 1.16
N VAL A 90 8.57 -13.73 0.71
CA VAL A 90 10.03 -13.99 0.79
C VAL A 90 10.42 -15.36 0.22
N GLY A 91 9.70 -15.81 -0.82
CA GLY A 91 9.94 -17.09 -1.48
C GLY A 91 9.38 -18.33 -0.77
N GLY A 92 8.68 -18.16 0.36
CA GLY A 92 7.99 -19.23 1.09
C GLY A 92 6.49 -19.23 0.81
N LEU A 93 5.95 -20.37 0.36
CA LEU A 93 4.51 -20.50 0.13
C LEU A 93 3.74 -20.28 1.44
N ALA A 94 2.79 -19.35 1.41
CA ALA A 94 1.92 -19.00 2.52
C ALA A 94 2.65 -18.68 3.85
N GLY A 95 3.93 -18.30 3.78
CA GLY A 95 4.78 -18.10 4.96
C GLY A 95 4.24 -17.08 5.95
N GLU A 96 3.69 -15.99 5.45
CA GLU A 96 3.10 -14.91 6.27
C GLU A 96 1.57 -14.90 6.29
N THR A 97 0.91 -15.80 5.58
CA THR A 97 -0.54 -15.78 5.41
C THR A 97 -1.28 -15.74 6.75
N ILE A 98 -0.89 -16.58 7.71
CA ILE A 98 -1.52 -16.62 9.04
C ILE A 98 -1.11 -15.42 9.87
N GLY A 99 0.18 -15.10 9.90
CA GLY A 99 0.71 -13.97 10.67
C GLY A 99 0.12 -12.65 10.22
N TRP A 100 0.21 -12.36 8.94
CA TRP A 100 -0.32 -11.11 8.36
C TRP A 100 -1.85 -11.03 8.43
N GLY A 101 -2.56 -12.10 8.11
CA GLY A 101 -4.00 -12.14 8.26
C GLY A 101 -4.47 -11.90 9.69
N GLY A 102 -3.75 -12.43 10.69
CA GLY A 102 -4.00 -12.14 12.11
C GLY A 102 -3.77 -10.67 12.46
N VAL A 103 -2.71 -10.06 11.91
CA VAL A 103 -2.44 -8.61 12.07
C VAL A 103 -3.57 -7.78 11.45
N MET A 104 -4.04 -8.13 10.26
CA MET A 104 -5.15 -7.43 9.62
C MET A 104 -6.43 -7.48 10.47
N PHE A 105 -6.79 -8.64 11.01
CA PHE A 105 -7.93 -8.72 11.94
C PHE A 105 -7.76 -7.83 13.16
N ALA A 106 -6.57 -7.83 13.76
CA ALA A 106 -6.29 -6.99 14.93
C ALA A 106 -6.38 -5.49 14.60
N LEU A 107 -5.94 -5.08 13.42
CA LEU A 107 -6.03 -3.68 12.97
C LEU A 107 -7.46 -3.29 12.64
N ASN A 108 -8.18 -4.12 11.89
CA ASN A 108 -9.55 -3.86 11.46
C ASN A 108 -10.56 -3.95 12.60
N GLY A 109 -10.29 -4.79 13.60
CA GLY A 109 -11.09 -4.92 14.81
C GLY A 109 -10.98 -3.76 15.78
N ARG A 110 -10.26 -2.68 15.47
CA ARG A 110 -10.18 -1.50 16.32
C ARG A 110 -11.45 -0.66 16.23
N PRO A 111 -11.91 -0.09 17.36
CA PRO A 111 -13.02 0.85 17.33
C PRO A 111 -12.63 2.14 16.61
N PRO A 112 -13.58 2.81 15.93
CA PRO A 112 -13.40 4.19 15.51
C PRO A 112 -13.40 5.12 16.73
N ASP A 113 -12.91 6.36 16.55
CA ASP A 113 -12.89 7.35 17.64
C ASP A 113 -14.33 7.77 18.02
N PRO A 114 -14.74 7.55 19.28
CA PRO A 114 -16.07 7.98 19.74
C PRO A 114 -16.33 9.48 19.64
N VAL A 115 -15.28 10.30 19.63
CA VAL A 115 -15.41 11.76 19.47
C VAL A 115 -15.85 12.12 18.05
N ILE A 116 -15.39 11.34 17.05
CA ILE A 116 -15.71 11.53 15.62
C ILE A 116 -17.06 10.88 15.29
N TYR A 117 -17.25 9.63 15.72
CA TYR A 117 -18.46 8.85 15.43
C TYR A 117 -19.66 9.16 16.33
N GLY A 118 -19.45 9.87 17.43
CA GLY A 118 -20.54 10.16 18.38
C GLY A 118 -21.18 8.86 18.92
N ASN A 119 -22.51 8.79 18.93
CA ASN A 119 -23.23 7.63 19.47
C ASN A 119 -23.16 6.36 18.60
N GLU A 120 -22.74 6.48 17.35
CA GLU A 120 -22.71 5.36 16.38
C GLU A 120 -21.43 4.52 16.44
N TRP A 121 -20.43 4.94 17.22
CA TRP A 121 -19.13 4.27 17.25
C TRP A 121 -19.20 2.78 17.60
N ARG A 122 -20.12 2.39 18.51
CA ARG A 122 -20.29 1.00 18.93
C ARG A 122 -20.84 0.13 17.80
N ASP A 123 -21.83 0.63 17.08
CA ASP A 123 -22.44 -0.10 15.97
C ASP A 123 -21.43 -0.26 14.82
N ALA A 124 -20.67 0.80 14.51
CA ALA A 124 -19.59 0.76 13.55
C ALA A 124 -18.50 -0.25 13.98
N TRP A 125 -18.13 -0.26 15.24
CA TRP A 125 -17.18 -1.22 15.78
C TRP A 125 -17.67 -2.66 15.69
N MET A 126 -18.91 -2.92 16.10
CA MET A 126 -19.52 -4.27 16.02
C MET A 126 -19.51 -4.79 14.58
N LYS A 127 -19.86 -3.96 13.61
CA LYS A 127 -19.75 -4.33 12.19
C LYS A 127 -18.33 -4.74 11.79
N ARG A 128 -17.31 -4.01 12.25
CA ARG A 128 -15.90 -4.36 11.99
C ARG A 128 -15.45 -5.66 12.62
N LEU A 129 -16.11 -6.09 13.70
CA LEU A 129 -15.83 -7.37 14.35
C LEU A 129 -16.58 -8.55 13.72
N GLU A 130 -17.75 -8.31 13.14
CA GLU A 130 -18.67 -9.35 12.67
C GLU A 130 -18.62 -9.58 11.16
N GLU A 131 -18.42 -8.53 10.36
CA GLU A 131 -18.59 -8.59 8.90
C GLU A 131 -17.32 -8.91 8.09
N PRO A 132 -16.08 -8.60 8.55
CA PRO A 132 -14.90 -8.90 7.74
C PRO A 132 -14.76 -10.39 7.46
N PRO A 133 -14.50 -10.78 6.20
CA PRO A 133 -14.25 -12.17 5.88
C PRO A 133 -12.89 -12.63 6.44
N LEU A 134 -12.72 -13.93 6.50
CA LEU A 134 -11.42 -14.52 6.83
C LEU A 134 -10.48 -14.39 5.62
N PHE A 135 -9.70 -13.32 5.55
CA PHE A 135 -8.79 -13.02 4.41
C PHE A 135 -7.90 -14.20 4.05
N MET A 136 -7.29 -14.83 5.06
CA MET A 136 -6.43 -16.00 4.88
C MET A 136 -7.11 -17.14 4.12
N LYS A 137 -8.43 -17.33 4.27
CA LYS A 137 -9.17 -18.36 3.54
C LYS A 137 -9.10 -18.06 2.04
N THR A 138 -9.41 -16.85 1.62
CA THR A 138 -9.35 -16.43 0.23
C THR A 138 -7.94 -16.61 -0.34
N TRP A 139 -6.92 -16.15 0.39
CA TRP A 139 -5.53 -16.27 -0.05
C TRP A 139 -5.09 -17.73 -0.22
N LEU A 140 -5.51 -18.62 0.66
CA LEU A 140 -5.18 -20.05 0.58
C LEU A 140 -5.97 -20.81 -0.49
N GLU A 141 -7.14 -20.32 -0.88
CA GLU A 141 -7.92 -20.87 -1.98
C GLU A 141 -7.28 -20.59 -3.35
N HIS A 142 -6.52 -19.48 -3.47
CA HIS A 142 -5.84 -19.06 -4.69
C HIS A 142 -4.37 -19.48 -4.70
N GLN A 143 -4.10 -20.79 -4.86
CA GLN A 143 -2.74 -21.36 -4.81
C GLN A 143 -1.95 -21.21 -6.11
N GLN A 144 -2.57 -20.78 -7.18
CA GLN A 144 -1.92 -20.52 -8.46
C GLN A 144 -1.96 -19.03 -8.79
N ARG A 145 -1.05 -18.59 -9.67
CA ARG A 145 -1.03 -17.22 -10.18
C ARG A 145 -2.21 -16.98 -11.12
N ASP A 146 -3.37 -16.79 -10.56
CA ASP A 146 -4.63 -16.55 -11.25
C ASP A 146 -5.02 -15.05 -11.24
N ASP A 147 -6.21 -14.74 -11.77
CA ASP A 147 -6.71 -13.37 -11.89
C ASP A 147 -6.84 -12.66 -10.53
N TYR A 148 -7.04 -13.39 -9.46
CA TYR A 148 -7.08 -12.85 -8.10
C TYR A 148 -5.75 -12.15 -7.73
N TRP A 149 -4.62 -12.80 -8.01
CA TRP A 149 -3.29 -12.25 -7.73
C TRP A 149 -2.82 -11.24 -8.79
N LEU A 150 -3.31 -11.39 -10.03
CA LEU A 150 -3.00 -10.42 -11.09
C LEU A 150 -3.67 -9.07 -10.83
N GLN A 151 -4.85 -9.09 -10.23
CA GLN A 151 -5.53 -7.89 -9.77
C GLN A 151 -4.68 -7.21 -8.69
N GLY A 152 -4.35 -5.93 -8.89
CA GLY A 152 -3.48 -5.17 -7.99
C GLY A 152 -1.98 -5.42 -8.15
N SER A 153 -1.55 -6.40 -8.95
CA SER A 153 -0.13 -6.62 -9.28
C SER A 153 0.33 -5.67 -10.39
N VAL A 154 1.28 -4.81 -10.07
CA VAL A 154 1.82 -3.80 -10.99
C VAL A 154 2.75 -4.44 -12.04
N CYS A 155 3.37 -5.57 -11.71
CA CYS A 155 4.26 -6.31 -12.60
C CYS A 155 3.57 -6.83 -13.87
N THR A 156 2.26 -6.80 -13.96
CA THR A 156 1.51 -7.18 -15.15
C THR A 156 1.75 -6.23 -16.31
N ASP A 157 1.91 -4.93 -16.03
CA ASP A 157 2.22 -3.91 -17.05
C ASP A 157 2.84 -2.65 -16.42
N TYR A 158 4.15 -2.61 -16.33
CA TYR A 158 4.89 -1.43 -15.84
C TYR A 158 4.74 -0.20 -16.74
N SER A 159 4.36 -0.38 -18.00
CA SER A 159 4.24 0.72 -18.96
C SER A 159 3.09 1.67 -18.62
N ARG A 160 2.16 1.26 -17.78
CA ARG A 160 1.06 2.08 -17.28
C ARG A 160 1.53 3.20 -16.35
N ILE A 161 2.68 3.06 -15.68
CA ILE A 161 3.22 4.11 -14.81
C ILE A 161 3.99 5.12 -15.65
N LYS A 162 3.40 6.30 -15.85
CA LYS A 162 3.96 7.38 -16.69
C LYS A 162 4.65 8.49 -15.87
N ILE A 163 4.39 8.55 -14.59
CA ILE A 163 4.92 9.58 -13.68
C ILE A 163 6.27 9.17 -13.10
N PRO A 164 7.07 10.10 -12.58
CA PRO A 164 8.30 9.81 -11.87
C PRO A 164 8.10 8.91 -10.65
N VAL A 165 9.02 7.96 -10.46
CA VAL A 165 9.03 7.00 -9.35
C VAL A 165 10.38 7.03 -8.65
N TYR A 166 10.39 7.28 -7.35
CA TYR A 166 11.57 7.08 -6.50
C TYR A 166 11.33 5.86 -5.59
N ALA A 167 11.82 4.70 -6.01
CA ALA A 167 11.64 3.44 -5.31
C ALA A 167 12.71 3.25 -4.23
N VAL A 168 12.29 2.95 -3.01
CA VAL A 168 13.17 2.82 -1.84
C VAL A 168 12.91 1.49 -1.14
N SER A 169 13.98 0.76 -0.74
CA SER A 169 13.88 -0.44 0.10
C SER A 169 15.17 -0.69 0.87
N GLY A 170 15.11 -1.55 1.89
CA GLY A 170 16.29 -2.01 2.61
C GLY A 170 16.80 -3.34 2.08
N TRP A 171 18.10 -3.64 2.27
CA TRP A 171 18.67 -4.95 1.91
C TRP A 171 18.08 -6.10 2.72
N THR A 172 17.61 -5.81 3.94
CA THR A 172 16.96 -6.76 4.85
C THR A 172 15.44 -6.59 4.91
N ASP A 173 14.87 -5.83 3.98
CA ASP A 173 13.43 -5.75 3.73
C ASP A 173 12.93 -7.05 3.09
N CYS A 174 11.64 -7.35 3.20
CA CYS A 174 11.01 -8.46 2.49
C CYS A 174 10.97 -8.26 0.97
N TRP A 175 11.04 -7.03 0.46
CA TRP A 175 10.89 -6.70 -0.97
C TRP A 175 12.04 -5.88 -1.61
N PRO A 176 13.32 -6.18 -1.35
CA PRO A 176 14.42 -5.43 -1.96
C PRO A 176 14.43 -5.55 -3.50
N ASN A 177 13.97 -6.70 -4.02
CA ASN A 177 13.92 -6.98 -5.45
C ASN A 177 12.98 -6.05 -6.22
N THR A 178 11.99 -5.47 -5.57
CA THR A 178 11.03 -4.55 -6.20
C THR A 178 11.73 -3.32 -6.76
N VAL A 179 12.71 -2.75 -6.05
CA VAL A 179 13.47 -1.61 -6.55
C VAL A 179 14.17 -1.97 -7.87
N MET A 180 14.82 -3.12 -7.94
CA MET A 180 15.49 -3.58 -9.15
C MET A 180 14.53 -3.84 -10.30
N ARG A 181 13.35 -4.43 -10.00
CA ARG A 181 12.30 -4.67 -11.01
C ARG A 181 11.76 -3.35 -11.57
N LEU A 182 11.51 -2.36 -10.72
CA LEU A 182 11.07 -1.03 -11.14
C LEU A 182 12.14 -0.33 -11.97
N MET A 183 13.40 -0.36 -11.54
CA MET A 183 14.52 0.24 -12.30
C MET A 183 14.71 -0.39 -13.66
N LYS A 184 14.49 -1.69 -13.79
CA LYS A 184 14.61 -2.43 -15.06
C LYS A 184 13.45 -2.15 -16.02
N ASN A 185 12.22 -2.12 -15.52
CA ASN A 185 11.01 -2.23 -16.35
C ASN A 185 10.26 -0.92 -16.58
N LEU A 186 10.38 0.07 -15.67
CA LEU A 186 9.76 1.37 -15.89
C LEU A 186 10.39 2.09 -17.09
N THR A 187 9.57 2.78 -17.85
CA THR A 187 10.00 3.67 -18.95
C THR A 187 9.92 5.15 -18.55
N SER A 188 9.20 5.47 -17.47
CA SER A 188 9.14 6.81 -16.90
C SER A 188 10.43 7.17 -16.15
N THR A 189 10.59 8.45 -15.78
CA THR A 189 11.67 8.89 -14.89
C THR A 189 11.66 8.06 -13.62
N ARG A 190 12.81 7.50 -13.25
CA ARG A 190 12.92 6.61 -12.11
C ARG A 190 14.24 6.78 -11.37
N LYS A 191 14.19 6.61 -10.07
CA LYS A 191 15.33 6.55 -9.16
C LYS A 191 15.13 5.39 -8.19
N GLY A 192 16.19 4.69 -7.82
CA GLY A 192 16.16 3.61 -6.84
C GLY A 192 17.17 3.83 -5.73
N LEU A 193 16.78 3.51 -4.51
CA LEU A 193 17.66 3.50 -3.34
C LEU A 193 17.46 2.20 -2.56
N ILE A 194 18.55 1.48 -2.31
CA ILE A 194 18.56 0.33 -1.41
C ILE A 194 19.70 0.52 -0.42
N GLY A 195 19.42 0.37 0.86
CA GLY A 195 20.42 0.60 1.90
C GLY A 195 20.33 -0.38 3.07
N PRO A 196 21.17 -0.19 4.10
CA PRO A 196 21.35 -1.13 5.20
C PRO A 196 20.25 -1.00 6.26
N TRP A 197 19.00 -1.14 5.87
CA TRP A 197 17.84 -1.15 6.76
C TRP A 197 16.88 -2.28 6.40
N SER A 198 15.92 -2.53 7.27
CA SER A 198 14.85 -3.49 7.11
C SER A 198 13.57 -2.81 6.56
N HIS A 199 12.40 -3.36 6.88
CA HIS A 199 11.10 -2.83 6.48
C HIS A 199 10.74 -1.54 7.26
N LEU A 200 11.52 -0.47 7.01
CA LEU A 200 11.45 0.81 7.69
C LEU A 200 11.76 1.95 6.72
N TYR A 201 11.36 3.16 7.10
CA TYR A 201 11.90 4.35 6.43
C TYR A 201 13.39 4.49 6.70
N PRO A 202 14.22 4.86 5.71
CA PRO A 202 15.67 4.96 5.86
C PRO A 202 16.14 5.86 7.01
N ASN A 203 15.42 6.95 7.30
CA ASN A 203 15.71 7.87 8.41
C ASN A 203 15.42 7.28 9.80
N ARG A 204 14.79 6.10 9.87
CA ARG A 204 14.52 5.36 11.11
C ARG A 204 15.27 4.03 11.16
N ALA A 205 16.26 3.85 10.29
CA ALA A 205 17.06 2.64 10.25
C ALA A 205 17.74 2.37 11.61
N MET A 206 17.64 1.13 12.08
CA MET A 206 18.25 0.65 13.31
C MET A 206 19.04 -0.62 13.02
N PRO A 207 20.25 -0.83 13.60
CA PRO A 207 21.07 0.15 14.31
C PRO A 207 21.86 1.04 13.33
N GLY A 208 21.96 2.33 13.60
CA GLY A 208 22.82 3.24 12.87
C GLY A 208 22.19 4.62 12.63
N PRO A 209 22.96 5.59 12.14
CA PRO A 209 22.40 6.85 11.72
C PRO A 209 21.43 6.62 10.56
N GLY A 210 20.23 7.15 10.67
CA GLY A 210 19.28 7.17 9.57
C GLY A 210 19.82 7.99 8.39
N VAL A 211 19.29 7.68 7.21
CA VAL A 211 19.59 8.43 5.98
C VAL A 211 18.41 9.32 5.64
N ASN A 212 18.63 10.58 5.37
CA ASN A 212 17.60 11.46 4.84
C ASN A 212 17.42 11.18 3.33
N PHE A 213 16.66 10.16 3.02
CA PHE A 213 16.51 9.64 1.67
C PHE A 213 15.75 10.57 0.70
N LEU A 214 15.14 11.63 1.22
CA LEU A 214 14.46 12.63 0.40
C LEU A 214 15.42 13.67 -0.17
N ASP A 215 16.63 13.78 0.41
CA ASP A 215 17.68 14.70 -0.07
C ASP A 215 18.61 14.03 -1.09
N GLU A 216 18.49 12.72 -1.30
CA GLU A 216 19.25 11.93 -2.26
C GLU A 216 18.55 11.93 -3.66
#